data_d08d1acbb6094ac68008240d0e64de02
#
_entry.id   d08d1acbb6094ac68008240d0e64de02
#
_cell.length_a   1.000
_cell.length_b   1.000
_cell.length_c   1.000
_cell.angle_alpha   90.00
_cell.angle_beta   90.00
_cell.angle_gamma   90.00
#
_symmetry.space_group_name_H-M   'P 1'
#
loop_
_entity.id
_entity.type
_entity.pdbx_description
1 polymer ?
#
loop_
_entity_poly.entity_id
_entity_poly.type
_entity_poly.pdbx_seq_one_letter_code
_entity_poly.pdbx_strand_id
1 'polypeptide(L)'
;MSKIKSLLLASSVCIATVCINFPAHATERHLLEQTVSYEELGNVLRYRQSWVDYPAYTDRKSWKEKTAPEMRELIIRNGERALKHEWKPDLASDYLAFKRTGEIRTGRANHKALQALTLAELVEGQGRFMDAIIDGVWFLCETSWIHSAHLGFQKDR
;
A
#
# COMPACT_ATOMS: atom_id res chain seq x y z
N MET A 1 66.72 2.18 50.73
CA MET A 1 66.28 3.26 49.79
C MET A 1 66.48 2.79 48.41
N SER A 2 65.44 2.20 47.82
CA SER A 2 65.48 1.60 46.50
C SER A 2 64.34 2.20 45.63
N LYS A 3 64.72 2.80 44.51
CA LYS A 3 63.81 3.39 43.55
C LYS A 3 63.27 2.28 42.61
N ILE A 4 62.01 1.96 42.74
CA ILE A 4 61.36 1.08 41.84
C ILE A 4 60.84 1.96 40.69
N LYS A 5 61.42 1.83 39.51
CA LYS A 5 60.95 2.43 38.30
C LYS A 5 59.82 1.55 37.75
N SER A 6 58.59 2.05 37.76
CA SER A 6 57.47 1.44 37.05
C SER A 6 57.65 1.60 35.56
N LEU A 7 57.75 0.49 34.85
CA LEU A 7 57.71 0.41 33.41
C LEU A 7 56.25 0.22 33.00
N LEU A 8 55.62 1.30 32.50
CA LEU A 8 54.33 1.22 31.85
C LEU A 8 54.53 0.75 30.44
N LEU A 9 54.25 -0.52 30.18
CA LEU A 9 54.09 -1.05 28.83
C LEU A 9 52.72 -0.64 28.32
N ALA A 10 52.69 0.35 27.43
CA ALA A 10 51.53 0.68 26.67
C ALA A 10 51.37 -0.37 25.55
N SER A 11 50.50 -1.35 25.78
CA SER A 11 50.14 -2.32 24.77
C SER A 11 49.10 -1.70 23.81
N SER A 12 49.59 -1.19 22.68
CA SER A 12 48.77 -0.63 21.63
C SER A 12 48.14 -1.81 20.85
N VAL A 13 46.93 -2.16 21.22
CA VAL A 13 46.15 -3.16 20.44
C VAL A 13 45.61 -2.44 19.18
N CYS A 14 46.31 -2.61 18.07
CA CYS A 14 45.78 -2.27 16.74
C CYS A 14 44.67 -3.27 16.44
N ILE A 15 43.41 -2.86 16.64
CA ILE A 15 42.27 -3.55 16.09
C ILE A 15 42.26 -3.26 14.57
N ALA A 16 42.82 -4.16 13.80
CA ALA A 16 42.66 -4.15 12.35
C ALA A 16 41.18 -4.41 12.04
N THR A 17 40.43 -3.36 11.77
CA THR A 17 39.08 -3.45 11.24
C THR A 17 39.18 -4.05 9.84
N VAL A 18 39.00 -5.36 9.75
CA VAL A 18 38.85 -6.05 8.46
C VAL A 18 37.51 -5.59 7.89
N CYS A 19 37.56 -4.58 7.04
CA CYS A 19 36.43 -4.24 6.18
C CYS A 19 36.21 -5.41 5.22
N ILE A 20 35.35 -6.35 5.60
CA ILE A 20 34.84 -7.34 4.67
C ILE A 20 33.95 -6.59 3.70
N ASN A 21 34.54 -6.15 2.60
CA ASN A 21 33.75 -5.73 1.44
C ASN A 21 33.04 -6.98 0.92
N PHE A 22 31.82 -7.21 1.37
CA PHE A 22 30.89 -8.03 0.61
C PHE A 22 30.62 -7.26 -0.69
N PRO A 23 31.00 -7.77 -1.86
CA PRO A 23 30.50 -7.20 -3.08
C PRO A 23 28.98 -7.34 -2.97
N ALA A 24 28.29 -6.22 -2.85
CA ALA A 24 26.87 -6.18 -3.11
C ALA A 24 26.73 -6.57 -4.59
N HIS A 25 26.63 -7.86 -4.86
CA HIS A 25 26.11 -8.31 -6.12
C HIS A 25 24.70 -7.76 -6.18
N ALA A 26 24.56 -6.58 -6.76
CA ALA A 26 23.29 -6.15 -7.30
C ALA A 26 22.88 -7.29 -8.22
N THR A 27 21.98 -8.14 -7.75
CA THR A 27 21.42 -9.20 -8.57
C THR A 27 20.84 -8.48 -9.78
N GLU A 28 21.49 -8.63 -10.92
CA GLU A 28 21.01 -8.04 -12.16
C GLU A 28 19.58 -8.50 -12.35
N ARG A 29 18.65 -7.56 -12.22
CA ARG A 29 17.22 -7.86 -12.28
C ARG A 29 16.75 -7.93 -13.74
N HIS A 30 17.47 -8.71 -14.54
CA HIS A 30 17.13 -8.97 -15.94
C HIS A 30 16.35 -10.28 -16.12
N LEU A 31 15.71 -10.78 -15.07
CA LEU A 31 14.98 -12.04 -15.11
C LEU A 31 13.86 -12.04 -16.16
N LEU A 32 13.20 -10.93 -16.35
CA LEU A 32 12.16 -10.77 -17.37
C LEU A 32 12.75 -10.78 -18.78
N GLU A 33 13.85 -10.08 -19.02
CA GLU A 33 14.54 -10.03 -20.30
C GLU A 33 15.14 -11.39 -20.67
N GLN A 34 15.55 -12.18 -19.68
CA GLN A 34 16.06 -13.53 -19.88
C GLN A 34 14.96 -14.56 -20.16
N THR A 35 13.74 -14.29 -19.73
CA THR A 35 12.61 -15.23 -19.79
C THR A 35 11.70 -14.97 -20.97
N VAL A 36 11.50 -13.71 -21.35
CA VAL A 36 10.57 -13.30 -22.41
C VAL A 36 11.19 -12.18 -23.22
N SER A 37 11.29 -12.36 -24.53
CA SER A 37 11.72 -11.28 -25.42
C SER A 37 10.66 -10.18 -25.51
N TYR A 38 11.09 -8.96 -25.85
CA TYR A 38 10.17 -7.84 -26.02
C TYR A 38 9.09 -8.12 -27.07
N GLU A 39 9.42 -8.89 -28.09
CA GLU A 39 8.50 -9.29 -29.17
C GLU A 39 7.45 -10.30 -28.68
N GLU A 40 7.81 -11.15 -27.71
CA GLU A 40 6.88 -12.14 -27.12
C GLU A 40 6.00 -11.52 -26.05
N LEU A 41 6.37 -10.38 -25.48
CA LEU A 41 5.59 -9.67 -24.44
C LEU A 41 4.14 -9.45 -24.87
N GLY A 42 3.92 -9.10 -26.12
CA GLY A 42 2.57 -8.90 -26.68
C GLY A 42 1.69 -10.16 -26.65
N ASN A 43 2.31 -11.34 -26.72
CA ASN A 43 1.61 -12.63 -26.70
C ASN A 43 1.36 -13.14 -25.26
N VAL A 44 2.23 -12.74 -24.32
CA VAL A 44 2.16 -13.16 -22.92
C VAL A 44 1.27 -12.22 -22.10
N LEU A 45 1.34 -10.91 -22.40
CA LEU A 45 0.51 -9.91 -21.71
C LEU A 45 -0.93 -9.99 -22.20
N ARG A 46 -1.84 -10.25 -21.28
CA ARG A 46 -3.27 -10.17 -21.57
C ARG A 46 -3.72 -8.71 -21.54
N TYR A 47 -4.45 -8.30 -22.55
CA TYR A 47 -5.11 -7.00 -22.50
C TYR A 47 -6.08 -6.94 -21.34
N ARG A 48 -6.18 -5.77 -20.69
CA ARG A 48 -7.05 -5.54 -19.54
C ARG A 48 -8.46 -6.06 -19.73
N GLN A 49 -9.04 -5.90 -20.91
CA GLN A 49 -10.39 -6.36 -21.25
C GLN A 49 -10.55 -7.89 -21.22
N SER A 50 -9.45 -8.66 -21.30
CA SER A 50 -9.53 -10.12 -21.37
C SER A 50 -9.34 -10.83 -20.04
N TRP A 51 -8.87 -10.12 -18.99
CA TRP A 51 -8.60 -10.74 -17.67
C TRP A 51 -9.40 -10.14 -16.51
N VAL A 52 -10.08 -9.02 -16.75
CA VAL A 52 -10.95 -8.38 -15.76
C VAL A 52 -12.39 -8.53 -16.24
N ASP A 53 -13.18 -9.34 -15.53
CA ASP A 53 -14.60 -9.60 -15.87
C ASP A 53 -15.53 -8.48 -15.38
N TYR A 54 -15.12 -7.24 -15.61
CA TYR A 54 -15.95 -6.07 -15.36
C TYR A 54 -16.22 -5.33 -16.66
N PRO A 55 -17.45 -4.85 -16.87
CA PRO A 55 -17.76 -4.02 -18.02
C PRO A 55 -16.89 -2.76 -18.06
N ALA A 56 -16.62 -2.25 -19.27
CA ALA A 56 -16.03 -0.92 -19.39
C ALA A 56 -16.94 0.13 -18.74
N TYR A 57 -16.38 1.21 -18.22
CA TYR A 57 -17.16 2.29 -17.59
C TYR A 57 -18.27 2.81 -18.51
N THR A 58 -18.00 2.92 -19.78
CA THR A 58 -18.96 3.38 -20.80
C THR A 58 -20.06 2.37 -21.16
N ASP A 59 -19.89 1.10 -20.83
CA ASP A 59 -20.88 0.06 -21.09
C ASP A 59 -22.00 0.07 -20.04
N ARG A 60 -22.86 1.07 -20.15
CA ARG A 60 -23.96 1.29 -19.19
C ARG A 60 -24.99 0.17 -19.19
N LYS A 61 -25.14 -0.53 -20.33
CA LYS A 61 -26.08 -1.65 -20.46
C LYS A 61 -25.63 -2.82 -19.59
N SER A 62 -24.39 -3.23 -19.74
CA SER A 62 -23.83 -4.35 -18.93
C SER A 62 -23.82 -4.05 -17.43
N TRP A 63 -23.51 -2.82 -17.02
CA TRP A 63 -23.60 -2.41 -15.61
C TRP A 63 -25.02 -2.52 -15.07
N LYS A 64 -26.02 -2.15 -15.86
CA LYS A 64 -27.43 -2.26 -15.49
C LYS A 64 -27.88 -3.73 -15.37
N GLU A 65 -27.44 -4.58 -16.29
CA GLU A 65 -27.80 -6.00 -16.33
C GLU A 65 -27.11 -6.80 -15.20
N LYS A 66 -25.84 -6.49 -14.90
CA LYS A 66 -25.07 -7.19 -13.86
C LYS A 66 -25.44 -6.75 -12.44
N THR A 67 -26.19 -5.66 -12.25
CA THR A 67 -26.52 -5.13 -10.92
C THR A 67 -28.02 -5.17 -10.69
N ALA A 68 -28.46 -6.03 -9.76
CA ALA A 68 -29.86 -6.10 -9.35
C ALA A 68 -30.38 -4.74 -8.84
N PRO A 69 -31.66 -4.38 -9.07
CA PRO A 69 -32.20 -3.06 -8.73
C PRO A 69 -31.96 -2.68 -7.25
N GLU A 70 -32.23 -3.58 -6.33
CA GLU A 70 -32.10 -3.34 -4.89
C GLU A 70 -30.63 -3.13 -4.49
N MET A 71 -29.72 -3.87 -5.12
CA MET A 71 -28.29 -3.71 -4.92
C MET A 71 -27.81 -2.38 -5.48
N ARG A 72 -28.32 -1.98 -6.64
CA ARG A 72 -28.03 -0.70 -7.27
C ARG A 72 -28.36 0.48 -6.33
N GLU A 73 -29.57 0.48 -5.76
CA GLU A 73 -29.99 1.51 -4.81
C GLU A 73 -29.11 1.54 -3.56
N LEU A 74 -28.75 0.36 -3.05
CA LEU A 74 -27.86 0.25 -1.89
C LEU A 74 -26.46 0.83 -2.17
N ILE A 75 -25.89 0.48 -3.32
CA ILE A 75 -24.58 0.98 -3.76
C ILE A 75 -24.60 2.50 -3.89
N ILE A 76 -25.61 3.06 -4.56
CA ILE A 76 -25.76 4.50 -4.74
C ILE A 76 -25.89 5.21 -3.40
N ARG A 77 -26.76 4.75 -2.50
CA ARG A 77 -26.88 5.30 -1.14
C ARG A 77 -25.57 5.26 -0.35
N ASN A 78 -24.78 4.21 -0.51
CA ASN A 78 -23.48 4.12 0.13
C ASN A 78 -22.51 5.17 -0.43
N GLY A 79 -22.51 5.37 -1.76
CA GLY A 79 -21.75 6.43 -2.41
C GLY A 79 -22.16 7.82 -1.92
N GLU A 80 -23.48 8.10 -1.82
CA GLU A 80 -23.99 9.37 -1.31
C GLU A 80 -23.57 9.66 0.14
N ARG A 81 -23.54 8.64 0.97
CA ARG A 81 -22.98 8.76 2.33
C ARG A 81 -21.47 9.05 2.28
N ALA A 82 -20.75 8.39 1.36
CA ALA A 82 -19.33 8.58 1.22
C ALA A 82 -18.92 9.94 0.62
N LEU A 83 -19.81 10.65 -0.08
CA LEU A 83 -19.57 12.06 -0.47
C LEU A 83 -19.33 13.00 0.72
N LYS A 84 -19.81 12.62 1.91
CA LYS A 84 -19.60 13.40 3.15
C LYS A 84 -18.36 12.96 3.90
N HIS A 85 -17.55 12.06 3.34
CA HIS A 85 -16.36 11.55 3.99
C HIS A 85 -15.27 12.61 4.04
N GLU A 86 -14.68 12.80 5.22
CA GLU A 86 -13.49 13.64 5.39
C GLU A 86 -12.24 12.77 5.30
N TRP A 87 -11.40 13.04 4.32
CA TRP A 87 -10.12 12.36 4.15
C TRP A 87 -9.17 12.73 5.29
N LYS A 88 -8.81 11.77 6.12
CA LYS A 88 -7.93 11.99 7.27
C LYS A 88 -6.78 11.00 7.26
N PRO A 89 -5.52 11.47 7.45
CA PRO A 89 -4.40 10.56 7.59
C PRO A 89 -4.49 9.80 8.92
N ASP A 90 -4.04 8.55 8.91
CA ASP A 90 -3.77 7.84 10.16
C ASP A 90 -2.54 8.46 10.83
N LEU A 91 -2.61 8.71 12.12
CA LEU A 91 -1.52 9.31 12.87
C LEU A 91 -0.56 8.25 13.40
N ALA A 92 0.71 8.61 13.54
CA ALA A 92 1.70 7.72 14.15
C ALA A 92 1.27 7.24 15.56
N SER A 93 0.56 8.11 16.31
CA SER A 93 0.01 7.76 17.63
C SER A 93 -1.02 6.63 17.58
N ASP A 94 -1.76 6.50 16.49
CA ASP A 94 -2.75 5.42 16.31
C ASP A 94 -2.06 4.07 16.14
N TYR A 95 -0.98 4.03 15.36
CA TYR A 95 -0.14 2.85 15.23
C TYR A 95 0.56 2.49 16.54
N LEU A 96 1.04 3.49 17.29
CA LEU A 96 1.62 3.28 18.61
C LEU A 96 0.60 2.79 19.64
N ALA A 97 -0.64 3.29 19.58
CA ALA A 97 -1.72 2.81 20.43
C ALA A 97 -2.00 1.33 20.15
N PHE A 98 -2.10 0.95 18.88
CA PHE A 98 -2.26 -0.45 18.49
C PHE A 98 -1.13 -1.34 19.03
N LYS A 99 0.12 -0.90 18.88
CA LYS A 99 1.29 -1.64 19.39
C LYS A 99 1.25 -1.82 20.92
N ARG A 100 0.75 -0.84 21.66
CA ARG A 100 0.72 -0.85 23.13
C ARG A 100 -0.47 -1.59 23.72
N THR A 101 -1.64 -1.43 23.09
CA THR A 101 -2.90 -1.89 23.67
C THR A 101 -3.60 -2.99 22.85
N GLY A 102 -3.21 -3.17 21.59
CA GLY A 102 -3.91 -4.00 20.62
C GLY A 102 -5.19 -3.36 20.06
N GLU A 103 -5.48 -2.12 20.44
CA GLU A 103 -6.65 -1.39 19.96
C GLU A 103 -6.39 -0.84 18.54
N ILE A 104 -7.25 -1.21 17.59
CA ILE A 104 -7.16 -0.75 16.20
C ILE A 104 -7.85 0.61 16.11
N ARG A 105 -7.07 1.67 15.99
CA ARG A 105 -7.54 3.04 15.75
C ARG A 105 -7.37 3.47 14.32
N THR A 106 -6.42 2.85 13.61
CA THR A 106 -6.22 3.09 12.17
C THR A 106 -7.42 2.57 11.40
N GLY A 107 -8.09 3.47 10.72
CA GLY A 107 -9.34 3.16 10.06
C GLY A 107 -9.16 2.76 8.61
N ARG A 108 -9.87 1.75 8.18
CA ARG A 108 -10.11 1.50 6.75
C ARG A 108 -11.17 2.46 6.18
N ALA A 109 -11.46 3.57 6.90
CA ALA A 109 -12.54 4.49 6.54
C ALA A 109 -12.29 5.13 5.17
N ASN A 110 -11.07 5.60 4.92
CA ASN A 110 -10.69 6.19 3.64
C ASN A 110 -10.85 5.19 2.48
N HIS A 111 -10.35 3.96 2.65
CA HIS A 111 -10.49 2.91 1.63
C HIS A 111 -11.96 2.52 1.39
N LYS A 112 -12.75 2.41 2.46
CA LYS A 112 -14.18 2.11 2.35
C LYS A 112 -14.94 3.23 1.65
N ALA A 113 -14.60 4.48 1.95
CA ALA A 113 -15.20 5.63 1.29
C ALA A 113 -14.86 5.65 -0.20
N LEU A 114 -13.59 5.50 -0.57
CA LEU A 114 -13.17 5.44 -1.97
C LEU A 114 -13.84 4.28 -2.71
N GLN A 115 -13.91 3.10 -2.09
CA GLN A 115 -14.58 1.95 -2.67
C GLN A 115 -16.08 2.22 -2.90
N ALA A 116 -16.76 2.82 -1.92
CA ALA A 116 -18.19 3.13 -2.04
C ALA A 116 -18.46 4.15 -3.14
N LEU A 117 -17.64 5.21 -3.25
CA LEU A 117 -17.73 6.22 -4.29
C LEU A 117 -17.50 5.60 -5.67
N THR A 118 -16.44 4.79 -5.81
CA THR A 118 -16.09 4.15 -7.07
C THR A 118 -17.20 3.20 -7.54
N LEU A 119 -17.74 2.36 -6.64
CA LEU A 119 -18.83 1.45 -6.98
C LEU A 119 -20.10 2.22 -7.36
N ALA A 120 -20.41 3.31 -6.65
CA ALA A 120 -21.56 4.12 -6.96
C ALA A 120 -21.45 4.76 -8.36
N GLU A 121 -20.28 5.31 -8.68
CA GLU A 121 -20.02 5.87 -10.01
C GLU A 121 -20.08 4.81 -11.12
N LEU A 122 -19.47 3.64 -10.89
CA LEU A 122 -19.54 2.55 -11.86
C LEU A 122 -20.97 2.10 -12.15
N VAL A 123 -21.82 2.06 -11.14
CA VAL A 123 -23.21 1.63 -11.24
C VAL A 123 -24.09 2.75 -11.83
N GLU A 124 -23.93 3.99 -11.37
CA GLU A 124 -24.75 5.13 -11.81
C GLU A 124 -24.27 5.71 -13.14
N GLY A 125 -22.97 6.01 -13.26
CA GLY A 125 -22.33 6.49 -14.48
C GLY A 125 -22.72 7.91 -14.89
N GLN A 126 -22.98 8.78 -13.92
CA GLN A 126 -23.36 10.18 -14.17
C GLN A 126 -22.24 11.18 -13.90
N GLY A 127 -21.10 10.72 -13.41
CA GLY A 127 -19.93 11.55 -13.12
C GLY A 127 -20.00 12.31 -11.79
N ARG A 128 -21.11 12.23 -11.05
CA ARG A 128 -21.29 13.05 -9.83
C ARG A 128 -20.41 12.64 -8.65
N PHE A 129 -19.82 11.45 -8.68
CA PHE A 129 -18.87 10.97 -7.66
C PHE A 129 -17.42 11.18 -8.06
N MET A 130 -17.15 11.60 -9.31
CA MET A 130 -15.79 11.62 -9.87
C MET A 130 -14.84 12.53 -9.10
N ASP A 131 -15.24 13.73 -8.72
CA ASP A 131 -14.38 14.66 -7.99
C ASP A 131 -13.96 14.06 -6.65
N ALA A 132 -14.91 13.49 -5.90
CA ALA A 132 -14.61 12.83 -4.63
C ALA A 132 -13.75 11.55 -4.79
N ILE A 133 -13.86 10.84 -5.93
CA ILE A 133 -13.00 9.71 -6.26
C ILE A 133 -11.58 10.23 -6.54
N ILE A 134 -11.43 11.30 -7.31
CA ILE A 134 -10.14 11.91 -7.62
C ILE A 134 -9.44 12.35 -6.34
N ASP A 135 -10.14 13.06 -5.47
CA ASP A 135 -9.63 13.48 -4.16
C ASP A 135 -9.19 12.30 -3.32
N GLY A 136 -10.00 11.23 -3.29
CA GLY A 136 -9.68 10.03 -2.54
C GLY A 136 -8.46 9.28 -3.08
N VAL A 137 -8.34 9.17 -4.41
CA VAL A 137 -7.17 8.56 -5.06
C VAL A 137 -5.93 9.40 -4.78
N TRP A 138 -6.03 10.72 -4.95
CA TRP A 138 -4.93 11.65 -4.65
C TRP A 138 -4.47 11.51 -3.20
N PHE A 139 -5.40 11.58 -2.26
CA PHE A 139 -5.12 11.43 -0.83
C PHE A 139 -4.37 10.12 -0.53
N LEU A 140 -4.86 8.98 -1.07
CA LEU A 140 -4.23 7.69 -0.84
C LEU A 140 -2.85 7.56 -1.49
N CYS A 141 -2.62 8.20 -2.65
CA CYS A 141 -1.31 8.21 -3.29
C CYS A 141 -0.28 9.03 -2.51
N GLU A 142 -0.69 10.09 -1.83
CA GLU A 142 0.18 10.88 -0.97
C GLU A 142 0.44 10.24 0.40
N THR A 143 -0.38 9.27 0.79
CA THR A 143 -0.18 8.54 2.04
C THR A 143 0.97 7.56 1.86
N SER A 144 2.13 7.87 2.46
CA SER A 144 3.36 7.07 2.32
C SER A 144 3.30 5.72 3.05
N TRP A 145 2.27 5.48 3.87
CA TRP A 145 2.11 4.29 4.68
C TRP A 145 0.67 3.78 4.70
N ILE A 146 0.48 2.62 4.09
CA ILE A 146 -0.76 1.86 4.24
C ILE A 146 -0.36 0.51 4.86
N HIS A 147 -0.51 0.37 6.16
CA HIS A 147 -0.19 -0.86 6.85
C HIS A 147 -1.46 -1.53 7.38
N SER A 148 -1.62 -2.81 7.06
CA SER A 148 -2.65 -3.60 7.73
C SER A 148 -2.22 -3.86 9.17
N ALA A 149 -3.04 -3.46 10.13
CA ALA A 149 -2.79 -3.68 11.56
C ALA A 149 -2.59 -5.16 11.95
N HIS A 150 -2.93 -6.08 11.05
CA HIS A 150 -2.76 -7.52 11.27
C HIS A 150 -1.38 -8.06 10.87
N LEU A 151 -0.58 -7.29 10.13
CA LEU A 151 0.74 -7.71 9.69
C LEU A 151 1.79 -7.21 10.69
N GLY A 152 2.16 -8.01 11.65
CA GLY A 152 3.28 -7.73 12.52
C GLY A 152 2.95 -7.39 13.97
N PHE A 153 1.75 -7.68 14.42
CA PHE A 153 1.47 -7.65 15.85
C PHE A 153 2.12 -8.86 16.52
N GLN A 154 3.35 -8.71 16.98
CA GLN A 154 3.87 -9.49 18.09
C GLN A 154 3.67 -8.68 19.35
N LYS A 155 2.75 -9.16 20.20
CA LYS A 155 2.65 -8.67 21.56
C LYS A 155 3.97 -9.08 22.24
N ASP A 156 4.84 -8.09 22.51
CA ASP A 156 5.98 -8.31 23.37
C ASP A 156 5.43 -8.78 24.72
N ARG A 157 5.63 -10.05 25.03
CA ARG A 157 5.22 -10.68 26.29
C ARG A 157 6.27 -10.37 27.36
#